data_cd19fa5a67cabbaea53107af876da9e6
#
_entry.id   cd19fa5a67cabbaea53107af876da9e6
#
_cell.length_a   1.000
_cell.length_b   1.000
_cell.length_c   1.000
_cell.angle_alpha   90.00
_cell.angle_beta   90.00
_cell.angle_gamma   90.00
#
_symmetry.space_group_name_H-M   'P 1'
#
loop_
_entity.id
_entity.type
_entity.pdbx_description
1 polymer ?
#
loop_
_entity_poly.entity_id
_entity_poly.type
_entity_poly.pdbx_seq_one_letter_code
_entity_poly.pdbx_strand_id
1 'polypeptide(L)'
;MLDVSSLAAATSVVPGRSCGSCTLCCKLFDVPEVPATAGKWCRHCDPGKGCRIYDTRPQACRKFFCGWMVSPGLGAEWKPERSKMIVLLHVAGETFWLNVHVDESYPSAWRRPDIYKRLKQIASSNPAVGNRIRVVVRVQIGRRHIIILPDRDIDAGLVTADEELVVTAREGLVSVQRERRQVTPLRAG
;
A
#
# COMPACT_ATOMS: atom_id res chain seq x y z
N MET A 1 -2.51 20.67 -5.16
CA MET A 1 -1.35 19.81 -5.42
C MET A 1 -1.13 18.96 -4.20
N LEU A 2 -1.22 17.62 -4.26
CA LEU A 2 -0.77 16.79 -3.14
C LEU A 2 0.74 16.82 -3.14
N ASP A 3 1.30 17.43 -2.13
CA ASP A 3 2.69 17.27 -1.80
C ASP A 3 2.89 15.84 -1.25
N VAL A 4 3.71 15.04 -1.91
CA VAL A 4 4.03 13.67 -1.46
C VAL A 4 4.68 13.71 -0.08
N SER A 5 5.35 14.82 0.28
CA SER A 5 5.89 15.08 1.61
C SER A 5 4.78 15.10 2.67
N SER A 6 3.59 15.60 2.33
CA SER A 6 2.44 15.59 3.27
C SER A 6 1.87 14.20 3.51
N LEU A 7 2.05 13.28 2.56
CA LEU A 7 1.69 11.86 2.76
C LEU A 7 2.69 11.14 3.68
N ALA A 8 3.98 11.48 3.59
CA ALA A 8 5.05 10.86 4.37
C ALA A 8 5.16 11.38 5.81
N ALA A 9 4.70 12.61 6.07
CA ALA A 9 4.80 13.27 7.38
C ALA A 9 3.67 12.93 8.36
N ALA A 10 2.70 12.11 7.96
CA ALA A 10 1.52 11.82 8.76
C ALA A 10 1.81 10.82 9.89
N THR A 11 2.15 11.32 11.06
CA THR A 11 2.38 10.54 12.29
C THR A 11 1.14 10.40 13.16
N SER A 12 0.05 11.08 12.82
CA SER A 12 -1.19 11.10 13.59
C SER A 12 -2.42 10.85 12.74
N VAL A 13 -3.47 10.33 13.36
CA VAL A 13 -4.78 10.14 12.71
C VAL A 13 -5.40 11.49 12.39
N VAL A 14 -5.92 11.66 11.18
CA VAL A 14 -6.65 12.85 10.77
C VAL A 14 -7.88 13.04 11.67
N PRO A 15 -8.11 14.22 12.26
CA PRO A 15 -9.26 14.47 13.12
C PRO A 15 -10.58 14.03 12.46
N GLY A 16 -11.43 13.36 13.24
CA GLY A 16 -12.72 12.84 12.79
C GLY A 16 -12.66 11.52 12.00
N ARG A 17 -11.47 10.95 11.73
CA ARG A 17 -11.35 9.63 11.08
C ARG A 17 -11.22 8.51 12.08
N SER A 18 -11.95 7.44 11.82
CA SER A 18 -11.90 6.20 12.60
C SER A 18 -12.12 4.98 11.68
N CYS A 19 -11.66 3.83 12.12
CA CYS A 19 -11.92 2.58 11.38
C CYS A 19 -13.44 2.30 11.30
N GLY A 20 -14.18 2.49 12.41
CA GLY A 20 -15.61 2.19 12.47
C GLY A 20 -15.92 0.77 12.01
N SER A 21 -16.80 0.63 11.02
CA SER A 21 -17.17 -0.63 10.37
C SER A 21 -16.12 -1.14 9.37
N CYS A 22 -15.09 -0.35 9.07
CA CYS A 22 -14.06 -0.76 8.12
C CYS A 22 -13.19 -1.88 8.67
N THR A 23 -13.15 -3.00 7.97
CA THR A 23 -12.43 -4.21 8.39
C THR A 23 -11.42 -4.71 7.37
N LEU A 24 -11.16 -3.96 6.29
CA LEU A 24 -10.39 -4.48 5.16
C LEU A 24 -8.96 -4.90 5.51
N CYS A 25 -8.30 -4.23 6.47
CA CYS A 25 -6.99 -4.64 6.96
C CYS A 25 -7.00 -6.05 7.59
N CYS A 26 -8.12 -6.46 8.19
CA CYS A 26 -8.30 -7.81 8.74
C CYS A 26 -8.37 -8.91 7.66
N LYS A 27 -8.45 -8.53 6.38
CA LYS A 27 -8.43 -9.46 5.25
C LYS A 27 -7.11 -9.40 4.48
N LEU A 28 -6.52 -8.21 4.34
CA LEU A 28 -5.42 -8.01 3.41
C LEU A 28 -4.04 -8.29 4.00
N PHE A 29 -3.89 -8.29 5.33
CA PHE A 29 -2.58 -8.41 5.95
C PHE A 29 -2.46 -9.60 6.89
N ASP A 30 -1.26 -10.17 6.92
CA ASP A 30 -0.85 -11.12 7.93
C ASP A 30 -0.69 -10.42 9.28
N VAL A 31 -1.16 -11.05 10.35
CA VAL A 31 -0.94 -10.60 11.73
C VAL A 31 -0.41 -11.79 12.52
N PRO A 32 0.90 -11.85 12.81
CA PRO A 32 1.53 -13.00 13.42
C PRO A 32 0.95 -13.40 14.80
N GLU A 33 0.50 -12.40 15.58
CA GLU A 33 -0.05 -12.62 16.92
C GLU A 33 -1.44 -13.26 16.93
N VAL A 34 -2.11 -13.30 15.78
CA VAL A 34 -3.41 -13.98 15.61
C VAL A 34 -3.39 -14.78 14.30
N PRO A 35 -4.15 -15.88 14.18
CA PRO A 35 -4.22 -16.65 12.95
C PRO A 35 -4.94 -15.87 11.85
N ALA A 36 -4.26 -14.87 11.28
CA ALA A 36 -4.72 -14.06 10.17
C ALA A 36 -3.70 -14.17 9.03
N THR A 37 -4.16 -14.70 7.91
CA THR A 37 -3.36 -14.87 6.68
C THR A 37 -3.89 -13.92 5.62
N ALA A 38 -3.00 -13.21 4.93
CA ALA A 38 -3.38 -12.31 3.85
C ALA A 38 -4.30 -12.99 2.83
N GLY A 39 -5.34 -12.26 2.41
CA GLY A 39 -6.39 -12.76 1.53
C GLY A 39 -7.55 -13.47 2.24
N LYS A 40 -7.42 -13.79 3.54
CA LYS A 40 -8.47 -14.42 4.36
C LYS A 40 -8.87 -13.53 5.52
N TRP A 41 -10.15 -13.54 5.85
CA TRP A 41 -10.65 -12.81 7.02
C TRP A 41 -10.02 -13.33 8.32
N CYS A 42 -9.54 -12.42 9.13
CA CYS A 42 -9.12 -12.73 10.49
C CYS A 42 -10.30 -13.37 11.27
N ARG A 43 -10.03 -14.42 12.04
CA ARG A 43 -11.04 -15.11 12.86
C ARG A 43 -11.79 -14.21 13.85
N HIS A 44 -11.18 -13.11 14.27
CA HIS A 44 -11.77 -12.14 15.19
C HIS A 44 -12.50 -11.00 14.49
N CYS A 45 -12.51 -11.00 13.15
CA CYS A 45 -13.20 -10.01 12.36
C CYS A 45 -14.67 -10.39 12.16
N ASP A 46 -15.56 -9.42 12.35
CA ASP A 46 -16.93 -9.47 11.85
C ASP A 46 -16.99 -8.52 10.63
N PRO A 47 -16.93 -9.07 9.39
CA PRO A 47 -16.77 -8.25 8.19
C PRO A 47 -17.85 -7.18 8.06
N GLY A 48 -17.45 -5.92 7.90
CA GLY A 48 -18.36 -4.79 7.79
C GLY A 48 -18.94 -4.29 9.12
N LYS A 49 -18.58 -4.93 10.25
CA LYS A 49 -19.04 -4.49 11.59
C LYS A 49 -17.87 -4.09 12.49
N GLY A 50 -16.75 -4.83 12.44
CA GLY A 50 -15.57 -4.48 13.23
C GLY A 50 -14.77 -5.68 13.73
N CYS A 51 -13.91 -5.41 14.70
CA CYS A 51 -13.10 -6.41 15.37
C CYS A 51 -13.75 -6.80 16.70
N ARG A 52 -14.04 -8.11 16.91
CA ARG A 52 -14.64 -8.62 18.14
C ARG A 52 -13.76 -8.49 19.38
N ILE A 53 -12.45 -8.36 19.16
CA ILE A 53 -11.45 -8.18 20.23
C ILE A 53 -10.79 -6.79 20.15
N TYR A 54 -11.55 -5.74 19.73
CA TYR A 54 -10.97 -4.42 19.41
C TYR A 54 -10.11 -3.87 20.55
N ASP A 55 -10.56 -3.97 21.79
CA ASP A 55 -9.87 -3.42 22.97
C ASP A 55 -8.63 -4.22 23.36
N THR A 56 -8.64 -5.52 23.08
CA THR A 56 -7.54 -6.47 23.37
C THR A 56 -6.77 -6.90 22.13
N ARG A 57 -7.01 -6.23 20.98
CA ARG A 57 -6.35 -6.58 19.71
C ARG A 57 -4.84 -6.54 19.81
N PRO A 58 -4.11 -7.35 19.03
CA PRO A 58 -2.66 -7.38 18.98
C PRO A 58 -2.02 -6.00 18.78
N GLN A 59 -0.79 -5.84 19.22
CA GLN A 59 -0.08 -4.58 19.12
C GLN A 59 0.13 -4.17 17.65
N ALA A 60 0.38 -5.13 16.76
CA ALA A 60 0.45 -4.88 15.31
C ALA A 60 -0.82 -4.19 14.80
N CYS A 61 -2.01 -4.67 15.21
CA CYS A 61 -3.29 -4.06 14.84
C CYS A 61 -3.51 -2.69 15.48
N ARG A 62 -2.97 -2.45 16.70
CA ARG A 62 -3.10 -1.15 17.40
C ARG A 62 -2.25 -0.08 16.76
N LYS A 63 -1.06 -0.44 16.27
CA LYS A 63 -0.11 0.47 15.63
C LYS A 63 -0.37 0.69 14.13
N PHE A 64 -1.25 -0.11 13.54
CA PHE A 64 -1.55 -0.03 12.13
C PHE A 64 -2.53 1.09 11.81
N PHE A 65 -2.12 2.00 10.96
CA PHE A 65 -2.97 3.03 10.37
C PHE A 65 -2.82 3.01 8.85
N CYS A 66 -3.94 2.83 8.13
CA CYS A 66 -3.92 2.92 6.68
C CYS A 66 -3.75 4.38 6.22
N GLY A 67 -3.30 4.59 4.98
CA GLY A 67 -3.08 5.91 4.43
C GLY A 67 -4.30 6.83 4.54
N TRP A 68 -5.52 6.29 4.35
CA TRP A 68 -6.73 7.10 4.55
C TRP A 68 -6.85 7.64 5.98
N MET A 69 -6.46 6.87 6.99
CA MET A 69 -6.52 7.32 8.39
C MET A 69 -5.58 8.49 8.67
N VAL A 70 -4.40 8.49 8.05
CA VAL A 70 -3.31 9.42 8.41
C VAL A 70 -3.04 10.52 7.38
N SER A 71 -3.56 10.40 6.15
CA SER A 71 -3.33 11.39 5.10
C SER A 71 -4.57 12.25 4.86
N PRO A 72 -4.55 13.55 5.17
CA PRO A 72 -5.66 14.46 4.91
C PRO A 72 -5.96 14.61 3.41
N GLY A 73 -4.96 14.38 2.54
CA GLY A 73 -5.10 14.45 1.10
C GLY A 73 -5.86 13.30 0.44
N LEU A 74 -6.22 12.26 1.20
CA LEU A 74 -7.07 11.15 0.71
C LEU A 74 -8.51 11.38 1.17
N GLY A 75 -9.43 11.64 0.25
CA GLY A 75 -10.84 11.88 0.52
C GLY A 75 -11.61 10.61 0.93
N ALA A 76 -12.92 10.75 1.11
CA ALA A 76 -13.78 9.65 1.57
C ALA A 76 -13.85 8.47 0.57
N GLU A 77 -13.57 8.73 -0.71
CA GLU A 77 -13.51 7.71 -1.77
C GLU A 77 -12.37 6.72 -1.56
N TRP A 78 -11.33 7.09 -0.78
CA TRP A 78 -10.19 6.24 -0.43
C TRP A 78 -10.39 5.41 0.83
N LYS A 79 -11.50 5.64 1.57
CA LYS A 79 -11.79 4.82 2.75
C LYS A 79 -11.86 3.35 2.34
N PRO A 80 -11.11 2.43 2.96
CA PRO A 80 -10.94 1.07 2.46
C PRO A 80 -12.24 0.29 2.27
N GLU A 81 -13.25 0.51 3.11
CA GLU A 81 -14.58 -0.12 2.94
C GLU A 81 -15.28 0.27 1.64
N ARG A 82 -15.01 1.47 1.10
CA ARG A 82 -15.54 1.98 -0.17
C ARG A 82 -14.65 1.67 -1.34
N SER A 83 -13.36 1.95 -1.18
CA SER A 83 -12.37 1.81 -2.25
C SER A 83 -12.02 0.35 -2.54
N LYS A 84 -12.24 -0.57 -1.60
CA LYS A 84 -11.76 -1.96 -1.63
C LYS A 84 -10.23 -2.05 -1.70
N MET A 85 -9.54 -1.02 -1.20
CA MET A 85 -8.09 -0.91 -1.22
C MET A 85 -7.57 -0.28 0.07
N ILE A 86 -6.35 -0.64 0.42
CA ILE A 86 -5.59 0.01 1.49
C ILE A 86 -4.35 0.66 0.88
N VAL A 87 -4.18 1.94 1.14
CA VAL A 87 -2.99 2.69 0.74
C VAL A 87 -2.01 2.70 1.90
N LEU A 88 -0.76 2.35 1.63
CA LEU A 88 0.35 2.46 2.57
C LEU A 88 1.50 3.20 1.93
N LEU A 89 2.23 3.95 2.74
CA LEU A 89 3.50 4.54 2.36
C LEU A 89 4.63 3.75 2.99
N HIS A 90 5.64 3.47 2.20
CA HIS A 90 6.86 2.82 2.62
C HIS A 90 8.05 3.60 2.07
N VAL A 91 9.06 3.81 2.91
CA VAL A 91 10.31 4.47 2.52
C VAL A 91 11.41 3.43 2.45
N ALA A 92 12.09 3.34 1.32
CA ALA A 92 13.27 2.50 1.12
C ALA A 92 14.37 3.36 0.50
N GLY A 93 15.40 3.67 1.30
CA GLY A 93 16.43 4.64 0.91
C GLY A 93 15.81 6.00 0.60
N GLU A 94 16.06 6.53 -0.61
CA GLU A 94 15.48 7.81 -1.07
C GLU A 94 14.18 7.64 -1.86
N THR A 95 13.63 6.42 -1.92
CA THR A 95 12.41 6.12 -2.69
C THR A 95 11.21 5.96 -1.78
N PHE A 96 10.16 6.72 -2.09
CA PHE A 96 8.85 6.60 -1.48
C PHE A 96 7.98 5.66 -2.30
N TRP A 97 7.53 4.60 -1.68
CA TRP A 97 6.60 3.66 -2.27
C TRP A 97 5.18 3.99 -1.81
N LEU A 98 4.31 4.34 -2.73
CA LEU A 98 2.87 4.36 -2.50
C LEU A 98 2.34 2.97 -2.85
N ASN A 99 2.05 2.17 -1.84
CA ASN A 99 1.53 0.82 -2.02
C ASN A 99 0.00 0.81 -1.91
N VAL A 100 -0.67 0.36 -2.94
CA VAL A 100 -2.12 0.20 -3.02
C VAL A 100 -2.44 -1.28 -2.96
N HIS A 101 -2.81 -1.78 -1.78
CA HIS A 101 -3.21 -3.17 -1.58
C HIS A 101 -4.69 -3.31 -1.92
N VAL A 102 -5.00 -4.04 -2.96
CA VAL A 102 -6.35 -4.24 -3.49
C VAL A 102 -6.93 -5.55 -2.99
N ASP A 103 -8.20 -5.53 -2.58
CA ASP A 103 -8.93 -6.77 -2.27
C ASP A 103 -9.06 -7.63 -3.54
N GLU A 104 -8.57 -8.86 -3.49
CA GLU A 104 -8.60 -9.80 -4.61
C GLU A 104 -10.03 -10.11 -5.09
N SER A 105 -11.03 -9.93 -4.23
CA SER A 105 -12.44 -10.03 -4.61
C SER A 105 -12.91 -8.86 -5.50
N TYR A 106 -12.12 -7.78 -5.58
CA TYR A 106 -12.40 -6.57 -6.37
C TYR A 106 -11.15 -6.14 -7.15
N PRO A 107 -10.58 -6.99 -8.01
CA PRO A 107 -9.26 -6.79 -8.59
C PRO A 107 -9.14 -5.53 -9.48
N SER A 108 -10.27 -5.01 -9.94
CA SER A 108 -10.33 -3.78 -10.76
C SER A 108 -10.62 -2.50 -9.97
N ALA A 109 -10.75 -2.56 -8.64
CA ALA A 109 -11.14 -1.42 -7.80
C ALA A 109 -10.23 -0.19 -7.99
N TRP A 110 -8.92 -0.40 -8.19
CA TRP A 110 -7.93 0.63 -8.43
C TRP A 110 -8.06 1.33 -9.79
N ARG A 111 -8.80 0.71 -10.76
CA ARG A 111 -9.05 1.26 -12.10
C ARG A 111 -10.27 2.18 -12.17
N ARG A 112 -10.96 2.41 -11.07
CA ARG A 112 -12.02 3.42 -11.01
C ARG A 112 -11.46 4.75 -11.50
N PRO A 113 -12.18 5.49 -12.37
CA PRO A 113 -11.64 6.68 -13.04
C PRO A 113 -11.06 7.73 -12.10
N ASP A 114 -11.73 7.99 -10.97
CA ASP A 114 -11.32 8.93 -9.93
C ASP A 114 -10.01 8.48 -9.25
N ILE A 115 -9.93 7.22 -8.87
CA ILE A 115 -8.76 6.60 -8.22
C ILE A 115 -7.59 6.53 -9.20
N TYR A 116 -7.83 5.97 -10.40
CA TYR A 116 -6.77 5.78 -11.39
C TYR A 116 -6.16 7.11 -11.85
N LYS A 117 -6.99 8.10 -12.11
CA LYS A 117 -6.52 9.47 -12.41
C LYS A 117 -5.61 9.99 -11.30
N ARG A 118 -5.98 9.74 -10.04
CA ARG A 118 -5.20 10.18 -8.90
C ARG A 118 -3.86 9.44 -8.79
N LEU A 119 -3.84 8.13 -9.01
CA LEU A 119 -2.60 7.34 -9.03
C LEU A 119 -1.66 7.85 -10.14
N LYS A 120 -2.17 8.14 -11.34
CA LYS A 120 -1.41 8.75 -12.44
C LYS A 120 -0.86 10.13 -12.08
N GLN A 121 -1.65 10.98 -11.42
CA GLN A 121 -1.18 12.28 -10.95
C GLN A 121 -0.03 12.17 -9.94
N ILE A 122 -0.12 11.21 -9.00
CA ILE A 122 0.95 10.95 -8.03
C ILE A 122 2.20 10.44 -8.75
N ALA A 123 2.05 9.52 -9.69
CA ALA A 123 3.16 9.04 -10.50
C ALA A 123 3.81 10.18 -11.33
N SER A 124 3.01 11.13 -11.83
CA SER A 124 3.48 12.27 -12.62
C SER A 124 4.14 13.37 -11.77
N SER A 125 3.84 13.45 -10.47
CA SER A 125 4.45 14.43 -9.57
C SER A 125 5.91 14.10 -9.21
N ASN A 126 6.44 13.04 -9.80
CA ASN A 126 7.77 12.53 -9.57
C ASN A 126 8.66 12.74 -10.80
N PRO A 127 9.32 13.89 -10.91
CA PRO A 127 10.37 14.04 -11.92
C PRO A 127 11.51 13.09 -11.55
N ALA A 128 11.84 12.18 -12.46
CA ALA A 128 13.07 11.42 -12.34
C ALA A 128 14.24 12.40 -12.34
N VAL A 129 14.80 12.69 -11.18
CA VAL A 129 15.98 13.55 -11.06
C VAL A 129 17.20 12.63 -11.13
N GLY A 130 17.87 12.66 -12.28
CA GLY A 130 18.96 11.74 -12.56
C GLY A 130 18.48 10.30 -12.74
N ASN A 131 19.20 9.33 -12.15
CA ASN A 131 18.85 7.91 -12.21
C ASN A 131 17.92 7.44 -11.07
N ARG A 132 17.32 8.36 -10.28
CA ARG A 132 16.55 8.02 -9.09
C ARG A 132 15.08 8.35 -9.27
N ILE A 133 14.22 7.37 -9.02
CA ILE A 133 12.77 7.55 -8.91
C ILE A 133 12.45 7.83 -7.44
N ARG A 134 11.97 9.03 -7.12
CA ARG A 134 11.64 9.42 -5.75
C ARG A 134 10.32 8.85 -5.25
N VAL A 135 9.35 8.63 -6.13
CA VAL A 135 8.02 8.07 -5.78
C VAL A 135 7.69 6.94 -6.74
N VAL A 136 7.40 5.77 -6.21
CA VAL A 136 6.91 4.63 -6.97
C VAL A 136 5.49 4.32 -6.52
N VAL A 137 4.55 4.32 -7.45
CA VAL A 137 3.17 3.91 -7.23
C VAL A 137 3.03 2.44 -7.60
N ARG A 138 2.74 1.60 -6.60
CA ARG A 138 2.60 0.15 -6.77
C ARG A 138 1.21 -0.30 -6.38
N VAL A 139 0.52 -0.98 -7.27
CA VAL A 139 -0.73 -1.69 -7.02
C VAL A 139 -0.42 -3.15 -6.78
N GLN A 140 -0.96 -3.72 -5.69
CA GLN A 140 -0.82 -5.12 -5.31
C GLN A 140 -2.20 -5.78 -5.24
N ILE A 141 -2.38 -6.87 -5.97
CA ILE A 141 -3.59 -7.70 -5.97
C ILE A 141 -3.14 -9.11 -5.60
N GLY A 142 -3.23 -9.45 -4.31
CA GLY A 142 -2.53 -10.61 -3.79
C GLY A 142 -1.03 -10.53 -4.08
N ARG A 143 -0.53 -11.49 -4.86
CA ARG A 143 0.88 -11.54 -5.27
C ARG A 143 1.18 -10.84 -6.60
N ARG A 144 0.17 -10.39 -7.35
CA ARG A 144 0.37 -9.65 -8.60
C ARG A 144 0.67 -8.20 -8.30
N HIS A 145 1.75 -7.69 -8.89
CA HIS A 145 2.20 -6.32 -8.72
C HIS A 145 2.18 -5.56 -10.05
N ILE A 146 1.70 -4.32 -9.99
CA ILE A 146 1.62 -3.42 -11.14
C ILE A 146 2.24 -2.09 -10.72
N ILE A 147 3.17 -1.57 -11.51
CA ILE A 147 3.77 -0.26 -11.31
C ILE A 147 3.05 0.74 -12.22
N ILE A 148 2.53 1.80 -11.60
CA ILE A 148 1.84 2.87 -12.30
C ILE A 148 2.84 3.97 -12.66
N LEU A 149 3.03 4.20 -13.93
CA LEU A 149 3.84 5.30 -14.47
C LEU A 149 2.92 6.38 -15.07
N PRO A 150 3.41 7.58 -15.31
CA PRO A 150 2.60 8.66 -15.91
C PRO A 150 1.95 8.26 -17.24
N ASP A 151 2.71 7.63 -18.11
CA ASP A 151 2.36 7.29 -19.49
C ASP A 151 1.79 5.87 -19.66
N ARG A 152 2.18 4.94 -18.82
CA ARG A 152 1.79 3.53 -18.90
C ARG A 152 1.73 2.83 -17.55
N ASP A 153 1.23 1.60 -17.54
CA ASP A 153 1.33 0.68 -16.41
C ASP A 153 2.26 -0.48 -16.79
N ILE A 154 3.10 -0.89 -15.85
CA ILE A 154 3.97 -2.06 -16.02
C ILE A 154 3.47 -3.17 -15.10
N ASP A 155 2.98 -4.25 -15.69
CA ASP A 155 2.61 -5.45 -14.94
C ASP A 155 3.87 -6.29 -14.68
N ALA A 156 4.32 -6.29 -13.42
CA ALA A 156 5.47 -7.08 -12.99
C ALA A 156 5.14 -8.58 -12.75
N GLY A 157 3.86 -8.95 -12.92
CA GLY A 157 3.40 -10.33 -12.70
C GLY A 157 3.33 -10.70 -11.22
N LEU A 158 3.44 -12.00 -10.94
CA LEU A 158 3.41 -12.56 -9.59
C LEU A 158 4.80 -12.41 -8.95
N VAL A 159 4.83 -11.78 -7.77
CA VAL A 159 6.04 -11.59 -6.96
C VAL A 159 5.97 -12.51 -5.74
N THR A 160 6.98 -13.34 -5.53
CA THR A 160 7.03 -14.28 -4.42
C THR A 160 7.55 -13.62 -3.14
N ALA A 161 7.43 -14.30 -1.99
CA ALA A 161 7.86 -13.74 -0.71
C ALA A 161 9.39 -13.54 -0.64
N ASP A 162 10.15 -14.31 -1.42
CA ASP A 162 11.60 -14.24 -1.55
C ASP A 162 12.08 -13.28 -2.64
N GLU A 163 11.14 -12.63 -3.35
CA GLU A 163 11.42 -11.61 -4.37
C GLU A 163 11.09 -10.21 -3.91
N GLU A 164 11.75 -9.24 -4.50
CA GLU A 164 11.42 -7.82 -4.41
C GLU A 164 11.42 -7.18 -5.80
N LEU A 165 10.69 -6.07 -5.92
CA LEU A 165 10.71 -5.29 -7.16
C LEU A 165 11.77 -4.21 -7.06
N VAL A 166 12.68 -4.22 -8.02
CA VAL A 166 13.65 -3.15 -8.25
C VAL A 166 13.15 -2.30 -9.42
N VAL A 167 12.90 -1.03 -9.13
CA VAL A 167 12.45 -0.04 -10.12
C VAL A 167 13.60 0.91 -10.39
N THR A 168 14.08 0.94 -11.62
CA THR A 168 15.20 1.80 -12.04
C THR A 168 14.75 2.72 -13.17
N ALA A 169 15.36 3.91 -13.23
CA ALA A 169 15.19 4.82 -14.35
C ALA A 169 16.56 5.17 -14.93
N ARG A 170 16.72 4.98 -16.23
CA ARG A 170 17.90 5.38 -16.99
C ARG A 170 17.45 6.09 -18.26
N GLU A 171 17.99 7.28 -18.52
CA GLU A 171 17.70 8.05 -19.73
C GLU A 171 16.21 8.22 -20.03
N GLY A 172 15.40 8.42 -18.98
CA GLY A 172 13.93 8.54 -19.09
C GLY A 172 13.18 7.24 -19.24
N LEU A 173 13.88 6.10 -19.37
CA LEU A 173 13.28 4.77 -19.42
C LEU A 173 13.18 4.18 -18.02
N VAL A 174 11.95 3.81 -17.63
CA VAL A 174 11.69 3.08 -16.38
C VAL A 174 11.64 1.59 -16.67
N SER A 175 12.47 0.83 -15.96
CA SER A 175 12.45 -0.63 -15.94
C SER A 175 12.06 -1.16 -14.57
N VAL A 176 11.38 -2.30 -14.58
CA VAL A 176 10.94 -3.02 -13.38
C VAL A 176 11.46 -4.43 -13.47
N GLN A 177 12.23 -4.83 -12.48
CA GLN A 177 12.81 -6.16 -12.42
C GLN A 177 12.43 -6.83 -11.11
N ARG A 178 12.34 -8.16 -11.11
CA ARG A 178 12.18 -8.98 -9.91
C ARG A 178 13.55 -9.50 -9.53
N GLU A 179 13.94 -9.25 -8.30
CA GLU A 179 15.21 -9.73 -7.76
C GLU A 179 14.94 -10.54 -6.49
N ARG A 180 15.77 -11.53 -6.23
CA ARG A 180 15.71 -12.26 -4.95
C ARG A 180 16.16 -11.34 -3.83
N ARG A 181 15.40 -11.31 -2.75
CA ARG A 181 15.79 -10.57 -1.54
C ARG A 181 17.11 -11.12 -1.03
N GLN A 182 18.10 -10.25 -0.86
CA GLN A 182 19.32 -10.61 -0.16
C GLN A 182 18.97 -10.79 1.32
N VAL A 183 19.01 -12.03 1.78
CA VAL A 183 18.91 -12.32 3.21
C VAL A 183 20.25 -11.91 3.82
N THR A 184 20.29 -10.72 4.43
CA THR A 184 21.42 -10.34 5.27
C THR A 184 21.42 -11.28 6.48
N PRO A 185 22.43 -12.14 6.67
CA PRO A 185 22.48 -13.00 7.83
C PRO A 185 22.47 -12.12 9.07
N LEU A 186 21.56 -12.41 10.02
CA LEU A 186 21.57 -11.81 11.35
C LEU A 186 23.00 -12.01 11.92
N ARG A 187 23.73 -10.92 12.13
CA ARG A 187 24.97 -10.99 12.90
C ARG A 187 24.58 -11.51 14.27
N ALA A 188 25.02 -12.73 14.57
CA ALA A 188 25.00 -13.26 15.91
C ALA A 188 25.87 -12.31 16.77
N GLY A 189 25.23 -11.59 17.68
CA GLY A 189 25.85 -10.79 18.73
C GLY A 189 25.66 -11.48 20.06
#